data_dbbd3cf97fe7e0042b90e40ccd77eb0d
#
_entry.id   dbbd3cf97fe7e0042b90e40ccd77eb0d
#
_cell.length_a   1.000
_cell.length_b   1.000
_cell.length_c   1.000
_cell.angle_alpha   90.00
_cell.angle_beta   90.00
_cell.angle_gamma   90.00
#
_symmetry.space_group_name_H-M   'P 1'
#
loop_
_entity.id
_entity.type
_entity.pdbx_description
1 polymer ?
#
loop_
_entity_poly.entity_id
_entity_poly.type
_entity_poly.pdbx_seq_one_letter_code
_entity_poly.pdbx_strand_id
1 'polypeptide(L)'
;MTISEAMRKYRLPNPTTPEDLETRWSKVLTFGDTVVMAGNYYNGRNKPCFFGATYEFLTDDHTCEGTIGLRAASEVEFEDDGHAIAWAMRQ
;
A
#
# COMPACT_ATOMS: atom_id res chain seq x y z
N MET A 1 6.15 -8.38 8.98
CA MET A 1 4.77 -8.70 8.54
C MET A 1 4.83 -9.38 7.19
N THR A 2 4.15 -10.50 7.02
CA THR A 2 4.06 -11.16 5.72
C THR A 2 3.07 -10.43 4.82
N ILE A 3 3.16 -10.71 3.52
CA ILE A 3 2.24 -10.14 2.53
C ILE A 3 0.80 -10.56 2.85
N SER A 4 0.59 -11.84 3.20
CA SER A 4 -0.75 -12.33 3.56
C SER A 4 -1.33 -11.64 4.79
N GLU A 5 -0.48 -11.37 5.80
CA GLU A 5 -0.90 -10.65 6.99
C GLU A 5 -1.30 -9.21 6.67
N ALA A 6 -0.52 -8.53 5.80
CA ALA A 6 -0.80 -7.16 5.40
C ALA A 6 -2.11 -7.07 4.61
N MET A 7 -2.34 -7.99 3.69
CA MET A 7 -3.58 -8.05 2.93
C MET A 7 -4.80 -8.19 3.84
N ARG A 8 -4.67 -9.01 4.86
CA ARG A 8 -5.76 -9.26 5.80
C ARG A 8 -5.98 -8.09 6.76
N LYS A 9 -4.89 -7.57 7.34
CA LYS A 9 -4.95 -6.52 8.35
C LYS A 9 -5.43 -5.19 7.76
N TYR A 10 -4.87 -4.80 6.62
CA TYR A 10 -5.15 -3.51 6.00
C TYR A 10 -6.14 -3.60 4.85
N ARG A 11 -6.58 -4.80 4.51
CA ARG A 11 -7.47 -5.06 3.37
C ARG A 11 -6.88 -4.56 2.06
N LEU A 12 -5.59 -4.77 1.89
CA LEU A 12 -4.87 -4.36 0.68
C LEU A 12 -5.16 -5.34 -0.46
N PRO A 13 -5.58 -4.84 -1.62
CA PRO A 13 -5.77 -5.70 -2.79
C PRO A 13 -4.43 -6.14 -3.35
N ASN A 14 -4.36 -7.38 -3.83
CA ASN A 14 -3.14 -7.94 -4.42
C ASN A 14 -3.49 -9.13 -5.32
N PRO A 15 -3.31 -9.07 -6.65
CA PRO A 15 -2.84 -7.90 -7.41
C PRO A 15 -3.89 -6.81 -7.58
N THR A 16 -3.46 -5.65 -8.04
CA THR A 16 -4.35 -4.53 -8.27
C THR A 16 -3.74 -3.59 -9.33
N THR A 17 -4.31 -2.39 -9.47
CA THR A 17 -3.76 -1.33 -10.33
C THR A 17 -3.63 -0.05 -9.53
N PRO A 18 -2.75 0.89 -9.94
CA PRO A 18 -2.65 2.19 -9.26
C PRO A 18 -3.99 2.94 -9.22
N GLU A 19 -4.77 2.85 -10.29
CA GLU A 19 -6.08 3.51 -10.38
C GLU A 19 -7.04 2.97 -9.32
N ASP A 20 -7.06 1.65 -9.12
CA ASP A 20 -7.91 1.02 -8.11
C ASP A 20 -7.47 1.40 -6.70
N LEU A 21 -6.16 1.53 -6.45
CA LEU A 21 -5.67 2.02 -5.17
C LEU A 21 -6.13 3.45 -4.92
N GLU A 22 -6.07 4.30 -5.94
CA GLU A 22 -6.46 5.71 -5.83
C GLU A 22 -7.95 5.89 -5.51
N THR A 23 -8.80 4.92 -5.85
CA THR A 23 -10.22 4.97 -5.49
C THR A 23 -10.46 4.74 -4.01
N ARG A 24 -9.53 4.08 -3.32
CA ARG A 24 -9.68 3.71 -1.90
C ARG A 24 -8.85 4.57 -0.96
N TRP A 25 -7.70 5.04 -1.42
CA TRP A 25 -6.79 5.83 -0.59
C TRP A 25 -6.33 7.08 -1.34
N SER A 26 -6.19 8.19 -0.61
CA SER A 26 -5.84 9.48 -1.21
C SER A 26 -4.35 9.66 -1.45
N LYS A 27 -3.50 8.90 -0.76
CA LYS A 27 -2.04 9.04 -0.88
C LYS A 27 -1.46 7.84 -1.61
N VAL A 28 -1.46 7.92 -2.93
CA VAL A 28 -0.88 6.90 -3.81
C VAL A 28 0.03 7.62 -4.81
N LEU A 29 1.31 7.25 -4.83
CA LEU A 29 2.32 7.87 -5.69
C LEU A 29 3.06 6.81 -6.48
N THR A 30 3.28 7.08 -7.77
CA THR A 30 4.02 6.19 -8.66
C THR A 30 5.41 6.76 -8.94
N PHE A 31 6.44 5.95 -8.73
CA PHE A 31 7.83 6.30 -9.00
C PHE A 31 8.45 5.18 -9.86
N GLY A 32 8.61 5.43 -11.14
CA GLY A 32 9.16 4.43 -12.06
C GLY A 32 8.34 3.14 -12.05
N ASP A 33 8.92 2.06 -11.56
CA ASP A 33 8.30 0.74 -11.47
C ASP A 33 7.74 0.42 -10.08
N THR A 34 7.69 1.41 -9.20
CA THR A 34 7.24 1.27 -7.81
C THR A 34 6.05 2.18 -7.54
N VAL A 35 5.06 1.67 -6.82
CA VAL A 35 3.92 2.45 -6.33
C VAL A 35 3.95 2.43 -4.82
N VAL A 36 3.96 3.60 -4.19
CA VAL A 36 3.94 3.73 -2.74
C VAL A 36 2.63 4.35 -2.31
N MET A 37 2.13 3.95 -1.15
CA MET A 37 0.87 4.48 -0.64
C MET A 37 0.89 4.57 0.88
N ALA A 38 0.06 5.46 1.39
CA ALA A 38 -0.29 5.53 2.79
C ALA A 38 -1.81 5.36 2.91
N GLY A 39 -2.22 4.46 3.78
CA GLY A 39 -3.63 4.24 4.07
C GLY A 39 -3.93 4.46 5.54
N ASN A 40 -5.21 4.43 5.90
CA ASN A 40 -5.61 4.53 7.29
C ASN A 40 -6.70 3.53 7.61
N TYR A 41 -6.82 3.20 8.88
CA TYR A 41 -7.89 2.35 9.39
C TYR A 41 -8.12 2.67 10.87
N TYR A 42 -9.27 2.27 11.38
CA TYR A 42 -9.61 2.45 12.79
C TYR A 42 -9.45 1.11 13.51
N ASN A 43 -8.65 1.10 14.57
CA ASN A 43 -8.35 -0.12 15.32
C ASN A 43 -9.20 -0.28 16.60
N GLY A 44 -10.41 0.29 16.58
CA GLY A 44 -11.30 0.27 17.75
C GLY A 44 -11.15 1.46 18.67
N ARG A 45 -10.24 2.39 18.36
CA ARG A 45 -10.07 3.68 19.04
C ARG A 45 -10.61 4.78 18.13
N ASN A 46 -10.97 5.91 18.70
CA ASN A 46 -11.53 7.02 17.92
C ASN A 46 -10.49 7.80 17.10
N LYS A 47 -9.33 7.20 16.85
CA LYS A 47 -8.26 7.80 16.05
C LYS A 47 -7.91 6.88 14.88
N PRO A 48 -7.69 7.44 13.68
CA PRO A 48 -7.19 6.65 12.57
C PRO A 48 -5.73 6.26 12.81
N CYS A 49 -5.38 5.04 12.41
CA CYS A 49 -4.00 4.57 12.37
C CYS A 49 -3.56 4.58 10.91
N PHE A 50 -2.36 5.09 10.65
CA PHE A 50 -1.82 5.17 9.31
C PHE A 50 -0.77 4.09 9.07
N PHE A 51 -0.75 3.53 7.88
CA PHE A 51 0.23 2.53 7.49
C PHE A 51 0.77 2.86 6.10
N GLY A 52 2.01 2.42 5.84
CA GLY A 52 2.62 2.54 4.53
C GLY A 52 2.66 1.19 3.81
N ALA A 53 2.57 1.21 2.51
CA ALA A 53 2.72 0.02 1.69
C ALA A 53 3.41 0.35 0.38
N THR A 54 4.12 -0.63 -0.16
CA THR A 54 4.85 -0.50 -1.42
C THR A 54 4.43 -1.62 -2.35
N TYR A 55 4.10 -1.27 -3.57
CA TYR A 55 3.76 -2.18 -4.66
C TYR A 55 4.80 -2.08 -5.75
N GLU A 56 4.93 -3.13 -6.55
CA GLU A 56 5.78 -3.14 -7.72
C GLU A 56 4.98 -3.57 -8.95
N PHE A 57 5.36 -3.05 -10.12
CA PHE A 57 4.71 -3.46 -11.37
C PHE A 57 5.10 -4.89 -11.71
N LEU A 58 4.09 -5.69 -12.04
CA LEU A 58 4.30 -7.07 -12.43
C LEU A 58 4.54 -7.12 -13.94
N THR A 59 5.59 -7.85 -14.34
CA THR A 59 6.01 -7.94 -15.74
C THR A 59 5.83 -9.34 -16.30
N ASP A 60 5.03 -10.17 -15.66
CA ASP A 60 4.71 -11.51 -16.12
C ASP A 60 3.84 -11.47 -17.38
N ASP A 61 4.13 -12.32 -18.36
CA ASP A 61 3.36 -12.43 -19.60
C ASP A 61 1.88 -12.76 -19.37
N HIS A 62 1.55 -13.28 -18.20
CA HIS A 62 0.17 -13.64 -17.81
C HIS A 62 -0.57 -12.53 -17.08
N THR A 63 0.07 -11.39 -16.83
CA THR A 63 -0.58 -10.26 -16.16
C THR A 63 -0.89 -9.15 -17.16
N CYS A 64 -1.98 -8.43 -16.91
CA CYS A 64 -2.33 -7.26 -17.71
C CYS A 64 -1.33 -6.14 -17.44
N GLU A 65 -1.05 -5.34 -18.47
CA GLU A 65 -0.21 -4.16 -18.34
C GLU A 65 -0.78 -3.22 -17.28
N GLY A 66 0.08 -2.71 -16.42
CA GLY A 66 -0.32 -1.82 -15.33
C GLY A 66 -0.71 -2.53 -14.04
N THR A 67 -0.68 -3.87 -14.03
CA THR A 67 -0.95 -4.63 -12.80
C THR A 67 0.22 -4.53 -11.83
N ILE A 68 -0.10 -4.31 -10.56
CA ILE A 68 0.90 -4.21 -9.50
C ILE A 68 0.62 -5.26 -8.42
N GLY A 69 1.70 -5.70 -7.78
CA GLY A 69 1.64 -6.64 -6.67
C GLY A 69 2.22 -6.04 -5.40
N LEU A 70 1.64 -6.40 -4.27
CA LEU A 70 2.10 -5.92 -2.96
C LEU A 70 3.48 -6.47 -2.66
N ARG A 71 4.40 -5.58 -2.31
CA ARG A 71 5.80 -5.91 -2.02
C ARG A 71 6.12 -5.82 -0.54
N ALA A 72 5.64 -4.75 0.13
CA ALA A 72 5.93 -4.53 1.54
C ALA A 72 4.82 -3.69 2.17
N ALA A 73 4.59 -3.90 3.46
CA ALA A 73 3.68 -3.08 4.24
C ALA A 73 4.25 -2.92 5.65
N SER A 74 4.02 -1.77 6.27
CA SER A 74 4.58 -1.47 7.57
C SER A 74 3.92 -2.30 8.67
N GLU A 75 4.74 -2.77 9.61
CA GLU A 75 4.24 -3.35 10.86
C GLU A 75 3.90 -2.25 11.86
N VAL A 76 4.60 -1.13 11.73
CA VAL A 76 4.43 0.03 12.59
C VAL A 76 3.29 0.89 12.07
N GLU A 77 2.45 1.34 12.99
CA GLU A 77 1.40 2.29 12.69
C GLU A 77 1.94 3.70 12.92
N PHE A 78 1.61 4.60 12.03
CA PHE A 78 2.08 5.99 12.09
C PHE A 78 0.94 6.91 12.53
N GLU A 79 1.30 8.07 13.05
CA GLU A 79 0.32 9.06 13.50
C GLU A 79 -0.27 9.87 12.35
N ASP A 80 0.43 9.94 11.22
CA ASP A 80 -0.02 10.66 10.05
C ASP A 80 0.42 9.97 8.75
N ASP A 81 -0.18 10.40 7.65
CA ASP A 81 0.09 9.83 6.33
C ASP A 81 1.48 10.24 5.80
N GLY A 82 2.00 11.38 6.23
CA GLY A 82 3.34 11.81 5.81
C GLY A 82 4.43 10.87 6.28
N HIS A 83 4.38 10.41 7.53
CA HIS A 83 5.34 9.43 8.04
C HIS A 83 5.14 8.07 7.38
N ALA A 84 3.91 7.69 7.14
CA ALA A 84 3.59 6.42 6.49
C ALA A 84 4.14 6.37 5.06
N ILE A 85 3.93 7.43 4.28
CA ILE A 85 4.43 7.48 2.90
C ILE A 85 5.96 7.54 2.86
N ALA A 86 6.58 8.24 3.82
CA ALA A 86 8.03 8.28 3.93
C ALA A 86 8.63 6.90 4.19
N TRP A 87 7.96 6.11 5.03
CA TRP A 87 8.37 4.72 5.25
C TRP A 87 8.28 3.91 3.95
N ALA A 88 7.16 4.04 3.24
CA ALA A 88 6.94 3.30 2.00
C ALA A 88 7.99 3.64 0.94
N MET A 89 8.42 4.89 0.87
CA MET A 89 9.43 5.34 -0.10
C MET A 89 10.83 4.76 0.16
N ARG A 90 11.08 4.26 1.36
CA ARG A 90 12.38 3.67 1.74
C ARG A 90 12.47 2.17 1.48
N GLN A 91 11.42 1.54 1.07
CA GLN A 91 11.37 0.08 0.88
C GLN A 91 11.86 -0.38 -0.48
#